data_973741570f145b60a6f60c1a856e48b4
#
_entry.id   973741570f145b60a6f60c1a856e48b4
#
_cell.length_a   1.000
_cell.length_b   1.000
_cell.length_c   1.000
_cell.angle_alpha   90.00
_cell.angle_beta   90.00
_cell.angle_gamma   90.00
#
_symmetry.space_group_name_H-M   'P 1'
#
loop_
_entity.id
_entity.type
_entity.pdbx_description
1 polymer ?
#
loop_
_entity_poly.entity_id
_entity_poly.type
_entity_poly.pdbx_seq_one_letter_code
_entity_poly.pdbx_strand_id
1 'polypeptide(L)'
;MNREDDLHPGEPVRGMVYAAMFGAATAAGAWLIIPLPPVPVTLQTFFMALAATLLGPRLGAMSQGVYVLLGIMGLPVFSGGKAGLGVLLGPTGGYLVGFVAGAWLIGLLVRTGGRPGPVRIALAVTAGYLLVYALGVSGLCLIARLSPVEAV
;
A
#
# COMPACT_ATOMS: atom_id res chain seq x y z
N MET A 1 8.66 -35.48 -7.61
CA MET A 1 7.30 -35.56 -7.07
C MET A 1 6.89 -34.12 -6.77
N ASN A 2 6.18 -33.52 -7.73
CA ASN A 2 5.91 -32.06 -7.75
C ASN A 2 4.77 -31.74 -6.78
N ARG A 3 5.07 -30.89 -5.78
CA ARG A 3 4.10 -30.35 -4.82
C ARG A 3 3.20 -29.24 -5.40
N GLU A 4 3.11 -29.13 -6.71
CA GLU A 4 2.33 -28.08 -7.36
C GLU A 4 0.90 -28.49 -7.74
N ASP A 5 0.57 -29.79 -7.63
CA ASP A 5 -0.71 -30.32 -8.13
C ASP A 5 -1.82 -30.44 -7.06
N ASP A 6 -1.53 -30.11 -5.78
CA ASP A 6 -2.51 -30.18 -4.69
C ASP A 6 -3.16 -28.81 -4.34
N LEU A 7 -3.07 -27.83 -5.22
CA LEU A 7 -3.80 -26.58 -5.03
C LEU A 7 -5.28 -26.81 -5.31
N HIS A 8 -6.08 -26.91 -4.27
CA HIS A 8 -7.55 -26.89 -4.41
C HIS A 8 -7.94 -25.70 -5.28
N PRO A 9 -8.77 -25.88 -6.32
CA PRO A 9 -9.10 -24.82 -7.30
C PRO A 9 -9.69 -23.54 -6.70
N GLY A 10 -10.09 -23.55 -5.44
CA GLY A 10 -10.57 -22.37 -4.70
C GLY A 10 -9.49 -21.52 -4.03
N GLU A 11 -8.26 -22.00 -3.87
CA GLU A 11 -7.20 -21.25 -3.16
C GLU A 11 -6.81 -19.92 -3.86
N PRO A 12 -6.57 -19.88 -5.18
CA PRO A 12 -6.22 -18.63 -5.85
C PRO A 12 -7.38 -17.62 -5.83
N VAL A 13 -8.63 -18.09 -5.95
CA VAL A 13 -9.83 -17.24 -5.91
C VAL A 13 -9.98 -16.60 -4.53
N ARG A 14 -9.80 -17.35 -3.44
CA ARG A 14 -9.86 -16.84 -2.06
C ARG A 14 -8.80 -15.74 -1.84
N GLY A 15 -7.57 -15.95 -2.34
CA GLY A 15 -6.51 -14.95 -2.27
C GLY A 15 -6.88 -13.65 -2.97
N MET A 16 -7.47 -13.73 -4.17
CA MET A 16 -7.94 -12.58 -4.93
C MET A 16 -9.08 -11.84 -4.21
N VAL A 17 -10.02 -12.57 -3.62
CA VAL A 17 -11.11 -11.97 -2.82
C VAL A 17 -10.53 -11.21 -1.62
N TYR A 18 -9.60 -11.77 -0.88
CA TYR A 18 -8.95 -11.07 0.23
C TYR A 18 -8.19 -9.83 -0.24
N ALA A 19 -7.46 -9.91 -1.36
CA ALA A 19 -6.77 -8.75 -1.91
C ALA A 19 -7.75 -7.63 -2.29
N ALA A 20 -8.88 -7.97 -2.91
CA ALA A 20 -9.94 -7.01 -3.24
C ALA A 20 -10.56 -6.38 -1.98
N MET A 21 -10.86 -7.18 -0.96
CA MET A 21 -11.41 -6.69 0.32
C MET A 21 -10.45 -5.70 1.00
N PHE A 22 -9.16 -5.99 1.06
CA PHE A 22 -8.17 -5.09 1.64
C PHE A 22 -7.93 -3.85 0.77
N GLY A 23 -8.02 -3.97 -0.55
CA GLY A 23 -8.03 -2.81 -1.45
C GLY A 23 -9.20 -1.88 -1.17
N ALA A 24 -10.40 -2.43 -1.00
CA ALA A 24 -11.60 -1.67 -0.62
C ALA A 24 -11.47 -1.06 0.80
N ALA A 25 -10.91 -1.79 1.75
CA ALA A 25 -10.64 -1.25 3.09
C ALA A 25 -9.63 -0.09 3.07
N THR A 26 -8.59 -0.19 2.23
CA THR A 26 -7.65 0.92 2.00
C THR A 26 -8.36 2.14 1.42
N ALA A 27 -9.25 1.94 0.44
CA ALA A 27 -10.08 3.00 -0.14
C ALA A 27 -10.98 3.66 0.91
N ALA A 28 -11.65 2.87 1.77
CA ALA A 28 -12.45 3.40 2.87
C ALA A 28 -11.58 4.18 3.88
N GLY A 29 -10.37 3.73 4.15
CA GLY A 29 -9.40 4.40 5.01
C GLY A 29 -8.96 5.77 4.50
N ALA A 30 -9.11 6.05 3.20
CA ALA A 30 -8.80 7.34 2.60
C ALA A 30 -9.72 8.48 3.07
N TRP A 31 -10.91 8.14 3.54
CA TRP A 31 -11.89 9.10 4.04
C TRP A 31 -11.63 9.51 5.51
N LEU A 32 -10.86 8.71 6.24
CA LEU A 32 -10.43 9.03 7.59
C LEU A 32 -9.10 9.76 7.54
N ILE A 33 -9.17 11.08 7.50
CA ILE A 33 -8.06 11.99 7.26
C ILE A 33 -7.76 12.79 8.52
N ILE A 34 -6.50 12.79 8.94
CA ILE A 34 -5.95 13.78 9.86
C ILE A 34 -5.21 14.81 9.01
N PRO A 35 -5.72 16.04 8.90
CA PRO A 35 -5.13 17.05 8.02
C PRO A 35 -3.85 17.61 8.63
N LEU A 36 -2.72 17.01 8.27
CA LEU A 36 -1.38 17.50 8.62
C LEU A 36 -0.67 17.94 7.33
N PRO A 37 -0.23 19.20 7.21
CA PRO A 37 0.59 19.63 6.09
C PRO A 37 2.02 19.04 6.23
N PRO A 38 2.72 18.75 5.12
CA PRO A 38 2.29 18.93 3.73
C PRO A 38 1.48 17.75 3.18
N VAL A 39 1.49 16.60 3.84
CA VAL A 39 0.77 15.39 3.41
C VAL A 39 -0.15 14.92 4.53
N PRO A 40 -1.46 14.80 4.27
CA PRO A 40 -2.41 14.33 5.27
C PRO A 40 -2.13 12.87 5.65
N VAL A 41 -2.20 12.58 6.94
CA VAL A 41 -2.15 11.19 7.44
C VAL A 41 -3.55 10.59 7.32
N THR A 42 -3.62 9.42 6.71
CA THR A 42 -4.88 8.69 6.50
C THR A 42 -4.81 7.29 7.08
N LEU A 43 -5.96 6.67 7.29
CA LEU A 43 -6.02 5.28 7.74
C LEU A 43 -5.63 4.27 6.62
N GLN A 44 -5.34 4.76 5.41
CA GLN A 44 -4.86 3.94 4.28
C GLN A 44 -3.60 3.17 4.62
N THR A 45 -2.62 3.83 5.27
CA THR A 45 -1.35 3.21 5.65
C THR A 45 -1.55 2.05 6.62
N PHE A 46 -2.51 2.17 7.53
CA PHE A 46 -2.88 1.09 8.44
C PHE A 46 -3.41 -0.13 7.69
N PHE A 47 -4.39 0.06 6.78
CA PHE A 47 -4.95 -1.05 6.00
C PHE A 47 -3.94 -1.66 5.04
N MET A 48 -3.03 -0.85 4.47
CA MET A 48 -1.91 -1.35 3.68
C MET A 48 -1.00 -2.28 4.49
N ALA A 49 -0.58 -1.84 5.69
CA ALA A 49 0.28 -2.63 6.56
C ALA A 49 -0.43 -3.91 7.04
N LEU A 50 -1.72 -3.82 7.35
CA LEU A 50 -2.54 -4.96 7.76
C LEU A 50 -2.66 -5.98 6.63
N ALA A 51 -2.97 -5.54 5.41
CA ALA A 51 -3.02 -6.39 4.22
C ALA A 51 -1.69 -7.12 3.98
N ALA A 52 -0.59 -6.37 4.01
CA ALA A 52 0.75 -6.92 3.79
C ALA A 52 1.16 -7.95 4.84
N THR A 53 0.84 -7.68 6.11
CA THR A 53 1.15 -8.56 7.24
C THR A 53 0.36 -9.86 7.19
N LEU A 54 -0.94 -9.78 6.89
CA LEU A 54 -1.84 -10.92 6.89
C LEU A 54 -1.75 -11.74 5.59
N LEU A 55 -1.74 -11.08 4.44
CA LEU A 55 -1.79 -11.73 3.14
C LEU A 55 -0.40 -12.08 2.59
N GLY A 56 0.64 -11.40 3.06
CA GLY A 56 2.01 -11.56 2.57
C GLY A 56 2.33 -10.72 1.32
N PRO A 57 3.52 -10.91 0.72
CA PRO A 57 4.05 -9.94 -0.25
C PRO A 57 3.23 -9.82 -1.53
N ARG A 58 2.83 -10.94 -2.13
CA ARG A 58 2.10 -10.94 -3.40
C ARG A 58 0.70 -10.38 -3.27
N LEU A 59 -0.09 -10.94 -2.35
CA LEU A 59 -1.49 -10.53 -2.17
C LEU A 59 -1.59 -9.15 -1.50
N GLY A 60 -0.67 -8.80 -0.60
CA GLY A 60 -0.58 -7.46 -0.02
C GLY A 60 -0.31 -6.40 -1.09
N ALA A 61 0.67 -6.62 -1.97
CA ALA A 61 0.92 -5.73 -3.10
C ALA A 61 -0.26 -5.67 -4.08
N MET A 62 -0.88 -6.82 -4.39
CA MET A 62 -2.08 -6.89 -5.23
C MET A 62 -3.25 -6.09 -4.65
N SER A 63 -3.46 -6.13 -3.33
CA SER A 63 -4.52 -5.34 -2.69
C SER A 63 -4.33 -3.84 -2.89
N GLN A 64 -3.08 -3.36 -2.79
CA GLN A 64 -2.77 -1.96 -3.04
C GLN A 64 -2.82 -1.63 -4.54
N GLY A 65 -2.46 -2.55 -5.42
CA GLY A 65 -2.65 -2.44 -6.86
C GLY A 65 -4.12 -2.26 -7.24
N VAL A 66 -5.02 -3.07 -6.67
CA VAL A 66 -6.47 -2.94 -6.86
C VAL A 66 -6.96 -1.56 -6.39
N TYR A 67 -6.55 -1.12 -5.19
CA TYR A 67 -6.88 0.21 -4.67
C TYR A 67 -6.46 1.33 -5.63
N VAL A 68 -5.21 1.30 -6.12
CA VAL A 68 -4.68 2.31 -7.07
C VAL A 68 -5.43 2.26 -8.40
N LEU A 69 -5.74 1.08 -8.93
CA LEU A 69 -6.50 0.91 -10.16
C LEU A 69 -7.91 1.51 -10.04
N LEU A 70 -8.62 1.26 -8.94
CA LEU A 70 -9.94 1.84 -8.69
C LEU A 70 -9.88 3.38 -8.72
N GLY A 71 -8.86 3.97 -8.09
CA GLY A 71 -8.66 5.41 -8.11
C GLY A 71 -8.34 5.98 -9.50
N ILE A 72 -7.51 5.28 -10.29
CA ILE A 72 -7.19 5.67 -11.68
C ILE A 72 -8.43 5.61 -12.56
N MET A 73 -9.29 4.60 -12.37
CA MET A 73 -10.56 4.44 -13.11
C MET A 73 -11.59 5.53 -12.80
N GLY A 74 -11.30 6.43 -11.86
CA GLY A 74 -12.16 7.58 -11.55
C GLY A 74 -12.99 7.44 -10.29
N LEU A 75 -12.85 6.35 -9.52
CA LEU A 75 -13.49 6.24 -8.23
C LEU A 75 -12.79 7.17 -7.22
N PRO A 76 -13.54 7.97 -6.41
CA PRO A 76 -12.97 8.94 -5.48
C PRO A 76 -12.43 8.26 -4.22
N VAL A 77 -11.41 7.42 -4.40
CA VAL A 77 -10.82 6.58 -3.35
C VAL A 77 -9.45 7.06 -2.87
N PHE A 78 -8.87 8.08 -3.52
CA PHE A 78 -7.64 8.70 -3.04
C PHE A 78 -7.91 9.71 -1.93
N SER A 79 -6.87 10.06 -1.19
CA SER A 79 -6.96 10.99 -0.06
C SER A 79 -7.64 12.31 -0.48
N GLY A 80 -8.65 12.72 0.31
CA GLY A 80 -9.45 13.91 0.02
C GLY A 80 -10.50 13.73 -1.09
N GLY A 81 -10.90 12.48 -1.38
CA GLY A 81 -11.91 12.17 -2.41
C GLY A 81 -11.41 12.38 -3.84
N LYS A 82 -10.10 12.41 -4.03
CA LYS A 82 -9.50 12.57 -5.35
C LYS A 82 -9.58 11.28 -6.16
N ALA A 83 -9.53 11.42 -7.49
CA ALA A 83 -9.59 10.31 -8.43
C ALA A 83 -8.86 10.65 -9.74
N GLY A 84 -8.61 9.62 -10.55
CA GLY A 84 -8.09 9.75 -11.89
C GLY A 84 -6.56 9.64 -11.99
N LEU A 85 -6.10 9.44 -13.22
CA LEU A 85 -4.69 9.28 -13.55
C LEU A 85 -3.84 10.50 -13.16
N GLY A 86 -4.45 11.70 -13.17
CA GLY A 86 -3.77 12.94 -12.77
C GLY A 86 -3.26 12.93 -11.32
N VAL A 87 -3.88 12.16 -10.43
CA VAL A 87 -3.40 12.02 -9.05
C VAL A 87 -2.12 11.18 -9.00
N LEU A 88 -2.07 10.12 -9.82
CA LEU A 88 -0.88 9.26 -9.92
C LEU A 88 0.31 9.99 -10.56
N LEU A 89 0.04 10.84 -11.55
CA LEU A 89 1.05 11.68 -12.21
C LEU A 89 1.33 12.99 -11.44
N GLY A 90 0.58 13.24 -10.38
CA GLY A 90 0.71 14.41 -9.53
C GLY A 90 1.66 14.21 -8.34
N PRO A 91 1.76 15.22 -7.47
CA PRO A 91 2.69 15.23 -6.32
C PRO A 91 2.52 14.05 -5.36
N THR A 92 1.32 13.49 -5.26
CA THR A 92 1.02 12.34 -4.38
C THR A 92 1.23 10.98 -5.04
N GLY A 93 1.57 10.94 -6.34
CA GLY A 93 1.74 9.69 -7.09
C GLY A 93 2.84 8.79 -6.54
N GLY A 94 3.94 9.38 -6.07
CA GLY A 94 5.02 8.64 -5.42
C GLY A 94 4.56 7.84 -4.21
N TYR A 95 3.62 8.36 -3.42
CA TYR A 95 3.02 7.65 -2.28
C TYR A 95 2.16 6.47 -2.72
N LEU A 96 1.42 6.60 -3.83
CA LEU A 96 0.57 5.51 -4.36
C LEU A 96 1.43 4.35 -4.87
N VAL A 97 2.52 4.64 -5.59
CA VAL A 97 3.51 3.62 -5.97
C VAL A 97 4.18 3.04 -4.72
N GLY A 98 4.47 3.89 -3.75
CA GLY A 98 5.01 3.50 -2.45
C GLY A 98 4.13 2.50 -1.71
N PHE A 99 2.80 2.62 -1.77
CA PHE A 99 1.88 1.68 -1.13
C PHE A 99 2.03 0.26 -1.69
N VAL A 100 2.14 0.11 -3.00
CA VAL A 100 2.34 -1.20 -3.64
C VAL A 100 3.69 -1.79 -3.25
N ALA A 101 4.77 -1.01 -3.37
CA ALA A 101 6.13 -1.44 -3.04
C ALA A 101 6.30 -1.69 -1.52
N GLY A 102 5.74 -0.81 -0.69
CA GLY A 102 5.77 -0.92 0.77
C GLY A 102 5.02 -2.15 1.27
N ALA A 103 3.83 -2.43 0.73
CA ALA A 103 3.07 -3.63 1.06
C ALA A 103 3.83 -4.91 0.68
N TRP A 104 4.47 -4.91 -0.49
CA TRP A 104 5.31 -6.03 -0.89
C TRP A 104 6.48 -6.25 0.08
N LEU A 105 7.20 -5.19 0.44
CA LEU A 105 8.34 -5.24 1.36
C LEU A 105 7.93 -5.72 2.76
N ILE A 106 6.86 -5.16 3.34
CA ILE A 106 6.32 -5.58 4.63
C ILE A 106 6.02 -7.07 4.61
N GLY A 107 5.24 -7.51 3.61
CA GLY A 107 4.85 -8.91 3.48
C GLY A 107 6.04 -9.84 3.32
N LEU A 108 7.07 -9.44 2.59
CA LEU A 108 8.31 -10.19 2.41
C LEU A 108 9.04 -10.34 3.75
N LEU A 109 9.28 -9.24 4.46
CA LEU A 109 10.00 -9.23 5.74
C LEU A 109 9.26 -10.00 6.85
N VAL A 110 7.94 -9.92 6.86
CA VAL A 110 7.11 -10.67 7.83
C VAL A 110 7.19 -12.17 7.59
N ARG A 111 7.22 -12.64 6.34
CA ARG A 111 7.22 -14.07 6.00
C ARG A 111 8.59 -14.71 5.96
N THR A 112 9.69 -13.97 5.91
CA THR A 112 11.04 -14.52 5.89
C THR A 112 11.40 -15.11 7.28
N GLY A 113 11.72 -16.42 7.39
CA GLY A 113 12.29 -17.01 8.61
C GLY A 113 11.30 -17.45 9.70
N GLY A 114 10.13 -18.01 9.35
CA GLY A 114 9.21 -18.67 10.31
C GLY A 114 8.11 -17.75 10.87
N ARG A 115 7.50 -18.13 12.00
CA ARG A 115 6.41 -17.37 12.63
C ARG A 115 6.92 -16.00 13.08
N PRO A 116 6.32 -14.88 12.60
CA PRO A 116 6.77 -13.55 12.96
C PRO A 116 6.39 -13.22 14.41
N GLY A 117 7.39 -12.80 15.19
CA GLY A 117 7.14 -12.18 16.50
C GLY A 117 6.73 -10.70 16.35
N PRO A 118 6.19 -10.09 17.44
CA PRO A 118 5.71 -8.70 17.38
C PRO A 118 6.79 -7.69 17.00
N VAL A 119 8.01 -7.89 17.47
CA VAL A 119 9.15 -7.01 17.13
C VAL A 119 9.45 -7.04 15.64
N ARG A 120 9.41 -8.24 15.03
CA ARG A 120 9.66 -8.39 13.60
C ARG A 120 8.58 -7.73 12.76
N ILE A 121 7.31 -7.86 13.17
CA ILE A 121 6.19 -7.18 12.51
C ILE A 121 6.40 -5.67 12.58
N ALA A 122 6.72 -5.14 13.75
CA ALA A 122 6.99 -3.71 13.93
C ALA A 122 8.12 -3.21 13.02
N LEU A 123 9.26 -3.92 12.98
CA LEU A 123 10.38 -3.57 12.13
C LEU A 123 10.02 -3.64 10.63
N ALA A 124 9.29 -4.66 10.21
CA ALA A 124 8.84 -4.81 8.83
C ALA A 124 7.90 -3.67 8.42
N VAL A 125 6.93 -3.32 9.26
CA VAL A 125 6.01 -2.21 9.03
C VAL A 125 6.75 -0.88 8.97
N THR A 126 7.69 -0.64 9.88
CA THR A 126 8.54 0.55 9.86
C THR A 126 9.35 0.65 8.56
N ALA A 127 9.99 -0.44 8.14
CA ALA A 127 10.74 -0.47 6.87
C ALA A 127 9.85 -0.19 5.66
N GLY A 128 8.63 -0.75 5.63
CA GLY A 128 7.66 -0.48 4.58
C GLY A 128 7.21 0.97 4.55
N TYR A 129 6.95 1.58 5.70
CA TYR A 129 6.60 2.99 5.78
C TYR A 129 7.74 3.90 5.34
N LEU A 130 8.97 3.60 5.74
CA LEU A 130 10.14 4.35 5.25
C LEU A 130 10.24 4.30 3.72
N LEU A 131 9.96 3.15 3.10
CA LEU A 131 9.93 3.02 1.64
C LEU A 131 8.80 3.85 1.02
N VAL A 132 7.59 3.83 1.60
CA VAL A 132 6.45 4.65 1.14
C VAL A 132 6.81 6.13 1.19
N TYR A 133 7.36 6.60 2.31
CA TYR A 133 7.75 7.99 2.45
C TYR A 133 8.92 8.36 1.53
N ALA A 134 9.93 7.49 1.38
CA ALA A 134 11.04 7.74 0.46
C ALA A 134 10.56 7.93 -0.98
N LEU A 135 9.66 7.07 -1.48
CA LEU A 135 9.09 7.19 -2.82
C LEU A 135 8.13 8.39 -2.92
N GLY A 136 7.36 8.65 -1.87
CA GLY A 136 6.43 9.78 -1.81
C GLY A 136 7.14 11.13 -1.85
N VAL A 137 8.13 11.32 -0.97
CA VAL A 137 8.93 12.56 -0.92
C VAL A 137 9.72 12.75 -2.21
N SER A 138 10.34 11.69 -2.75
CA SER A 138 11.03 11.77 -4.04
C SER A 138 10.10 12.22 -5.17
N GLY A 139 8.89 11.65 -5.24
CA GLY A 139 7.88 12.07 -6.21
C GLY A 139 7.44 13.53 -6.02
N LEU A 140 7.25 13.94 -4.77
CA LEU A 140 6.88 15.30 -4.44
C LEU A 140 7.97 16.31 -4.85
N CYS A 141 9.24 16.03 -4.54
CA CYS A 141 10.37 16.86 -4.94
C CYS A 141 10.51 17.00 -6.47
N LEU A 142 10.32 15.89 -7.19
CA LEU A 142 10.45 15.88 -8.65
C LEU A 142 9.32 16.65 -9.34
N ILE A 143 8.08 16.53 -8.86
CA ILE A 143 6.90 17.08 -9.53
C ILE A 143 6.59 18.49 -9.04
N ALA A 144 6.63 18.72 -7.72
CA ALA A 144 6.32 20.03 -7.13
C ALA A 144 7.51 20.98 -7.09
N ARG A 145 8.71 20.54 -7.47
CA ARG A 145 9.97 21.30 -7.39
C ARG A 145 10.26 21.86 -5.98
N LEU A 146 9.76 21.17 -4.96
CA LEU A 146 10.01 21.51 -3.56
C LEU A 146 11.36 20.95 -3.11
N SER A 147 12.01 21.64 -2.17
CA SER A 147 13.17 21.05 -1.50
C SER A 147 12.76 19.87 -0.62
N PRO A 148 13.64 18.88 -0.37
CA PRO A 148 13.32 17.74 0.50
C PRO A 148 12.86 18.15 1.91
N VAL A 149 13.34 19.29 2.41
CA VAL A 149 12.97 19.85 3.72
C VAL A 149 11.54 20.39 3.74
N GLU A 150 11.04 20.89 2.61
CA GLU A 150 9.67 21.41 2.47
C GLU A 150 8.66 20.27 2.15
N ALA A 151 9.15 19.09 1.80
CA ALA A 151 8.34 17.93 1.42
C ALA A 151 8.08 16.96 2.60
N VAL A 152 8.72 17.16 3.76
CA VAL A 152 8.58 16.42 5.02
C VAL A 152 7.88 17.30 6.04
#